data_d2d0611f493f03dc15dbddef9ee37fef
#
_entry.id   d2d0611f493f03dc15dbddef9ee37fef
#
_cell.length_a   1.000
_cell.length_b   1.000
_cell.length_c   1.000
_cell.angle_alpha   90.00
_cell.angle_beta   90.00
_cell.angle_gamma   90.00
#
_symmetry.space_group_name_H-M   'P 1'
#
loop_
_entity.id
_entity.type
_entity.pdbx_description
1 polymer ?
#
loop_
_entity_poly.entity_id
_entity_poly.type
_entity_poly.pdbx_seq_one_letter_code
_entity_poly.pdbx_strand_id
1 'polypeptide(L)'
;DELNLLCCLIAKKAGNCHTIARVRNPEYYSESQFLKDELGLAMVINPEFAAASEIARVLRFPSAIKIDVFGRGRVELLKFRLPENSPLAGCAVKEIVTKLHCDVLVCTVERGDEVHIANGEFVFEEKDVISIVAATRKAGEFFRKIKYKMNSVKDVMVVGGGEIGHYLCEQLIRSGMSVKLIEKDPARCETLCATLDDGVAVINGDASDQNILVESGLEQTGAFVALTNLDEENILLSLFAKSVCDCKCVTKINRIGFDNVISKLDLDTIINPKSITSDTIVRYVRAMSSSRGSNMETLYNVIKGKVEAAEFIIKEDSPVIDVPLMELDLKPDVLVAAILRDKKVMIPRGHDSLQIGDAVIIVSRQIGLRNITDIIK
;
A
#
# COMPACT_ATOMS: atom_id res chain seq x y z
N ASP A 1 0.13 25.87 -3.60
CA ASP A 1 -0.51 25.37 -2.37
C ASP A 1 -1.40 26.45 -1.75
N GLU A 2 -0.97 27.71 -1.72
CA GLU A 2 -1.67 28.86 -1.10
C GLU A 2 -3.06 29.05 -1.69
N LEU A 3 -3.19 28.94 -3.02
CA LEU A 3 -4.47 29.05 -3.71
C LEU A 3 -5.44 27.94 -3.28
N ASN A 4 -4.94 26.70 -3.12
CA ASN A 4 -5.76 25.58 -2.65
C ASN A 4 -6.27 25.83 -1.22
N LEU A 5 -5.39 26.30 -0.33
CA LEU A 5 -5.74 26.62 1.05
C LEU A 5 -6.75 27.78 1.11
N LEU A 6 -6.54 28.83 0.32
CA LEU A 6 -7.45 29.97 0.22
C LEU A 6 -8.82 29.54 -0.31
N CYS A 7 -8.89 28.74 -1.38
CA CYS A 7 -10.15 28.20 -1.92
C CYS A 7 -10.89 27.37 -0.88
N CYS A 8 -10.19 26.54 -0.12
CA CYS A 8 -10.80 25.76 0.96
C CYS A 8 -11.38 26.64 2.06
N LEU A 9 -10.66 27.70 2.47
CA LEU A 9 -11.13 28.65 3.47
C LEU A 9 -12.40 29.40 3.01
N ILE A 10 -12.40 29.87 1.75
CA ILE A 10 -13.57 30.55 1.16
C ILE A 10 -14.77 29.59 1.10
N ALA A 11 -14.58 28.39 0.59
CA ALA A 11 -15.64 27.38 0.49
C ALA A 11 -16.25 27.05 1.86
N LYS A 12 -15.40 26.89 2.88
CA LYS A 12 -15.85 26.63 4.24
C LYS A 12 -16.66 27.79 4.83
N LYS A 13 -16.23 29.02 4.60
CA LYS A 13 -16.97 30.23 5.04
C LYS A 13 -18.29 30.41 4.32
N ALA A 14 -18.33 30.08 3.02
CA ALA A 14 -19.55 30.24 2.20
C ALA A 14 -20.60 29.13 2.47
N GLY A 15 -20.20 27.89 2.72
CA GLY A 15 -21.13 26.76 2.76
C GLY A 15 -21.01 25.86 3.99
N ASN A 16 -20.15 26.17 4.95
CA ASN A 16 -19.87 25.30 6.11
C ASN A 16 -19.60 23.83 5.72
N CYS A 17 -18.97 23.62 4.55
CA CYS A 17 -18.70 22.30 4.01
C CYS A 17 -17.36 21.73 4.54
N HIS A 18 -17.17 20.43 4.40
CA HIS A 18 -15.88 19.81 4.61
C HIS A 18 -14.94 20.10 3.43
N THR A 19 -13.74 20.55 3.73
CA THR A 19 -12.77 20.95 2.72
C THR A 19 -11.51 20.08 2.80
N ILE A 20 -11.03 19.64 1.64
CA ILE A 20 -9.81 18.85 1.48
C ILE A 20 -8.82 19.67 0.65
N ALA A 21 -7.68 20.03 1.25
CA ALA A 21 -6.64 20.80 0.59
C ALA A 21 -5.50 19.90 0.09
N ARG A 22 -5.07 20.11 -1.16
CA ARG A 22 -3.81 19.54 -1.66
C ARG A 22 -2.66 20.49 -1.32
N VAL A 23 -1.67 19.97 -0.59
CA VAL A 23 -0.46 20.71 -0.18
C VAL A 23 0.75 19.86 -0.53
N ARG A 24 1.61 20.33 -1.43
CA ARG A 24 2.79 19.62 -1.93
C ARG A 24 4.09 20.07 -1.31
N ASN A 25 4.20 21.35 -1.04
CA ASN A 25 5.44 21.95 -0.50
C ASN A 25 5.78 21.28 0.83
N PRO A 26 7.01 20.75 1.00
CA PRO A 26 7.44 20.12 2.24
C PRO A 26 7.29 21.00 3.47
N GLU A 27 7.60 22.30 3.36
CA GLU A 27 7.49 23.27 4.47
C GLU A 27 6.05 23.38 4.97
N TYR A 28 5.09 23.54 4.06
CA TYR A 28 3.67 23.60 4.43
C TYR A 28 3.13 22.25 4.91
N TYR A 29 3.64 21.16 4.34
CA TYR A 29 3.19 19.83 4.75
C TYR A 29 3.70 19.44 6.14
N SER A 30 4.89 19.88 6.53
CA SER A 30 5.40 19.69 7.89
C SER A 30 4.49 20.35 8.94
N GLU A 31 3.86 21.48 8.59
CA GLU A 31 2.90 22.22 9.42
C GLU A 31 1.44 21.85 9.13
N SER A 32 1.21 20.72 8.48
CA SER A 32 -0.15 20.31 8.00
C SER A 32 -1.17 20.20 9.12
N GLN A 33 -0.77 19.79 10.32
CA GLN A 33 -1.67 19.73 11.47
C GLN A 33 -2.10 21.12 11.93
N PHE A 34 -1.17 22.06 12.03
CA PHE A 34 -1.45 23.46 12.35
C PHE A 34 -2.38 24.08 11.30
N LEU A 35 -2.06 23.93 10.01
CA LEU A 35 -2.91 24.43 8.91
C LEU A 35 -4.31 23.82 8.95
N LYS A 36 -4.42 22.54 9.27
CA LYS A 36 -5.71 21.85 9.40
C LYS A 36 -6.54 22.46 10.53
N ASP A 37 -5.93 22.69 11.68
CA ASP A 37 -6.64 23.17 12.87
C ASP A 37 -7.04 24.66 12.70
N GLU A 38 -6.10 25.54 12.28
CA GLU A 38 -6.34 26.98 12.13
C GLU A 38 -7.30 27.31 10.98
N LEU A 39 -7.15 26.66 9.82
CA LEU A 39 -8.05 26.87 8.69
C LEU A 39 -9.32 25.99 8.77
N GLY A 40 -9.39 25.12 9.76
CA GLY A 40 -10.47 24.19 9.98
C GLY A 40 -10.69 23.26 8.80
N LEU A 41 -9.61 22.81 8.16
CA LEU A 41 -9.67 21.87 7.05
C LEU A 41 -10.06 20.49 7.55
N ALA A 42 -10.87 19.80 6.78
CA ALA A 42 -11.23 18.44 7.10
C ALA A 42 -10.05 17.48 6.86
N MET A 43 -9.27 17.75 5.82
CA MET A 43 -8.09 16.95 5.45
C MET A 43 -7.08 17.77 4.66
N VAL A 44 -5.81 17.51 4.89
CA VAL A 44 -4.69 17.94 4.04
C VAL A 44 -4.11 16.70 3.37
N ILE A 45 -3.86 16.77 2.06
CA ILE A 45 -3.32 15.67 1.28
C ILE A 45 -2.08 16.11 0.51
N ASN A 46 -1.04 15.28 0.57
CA ASN A 46 0.18 15.42 -0.22
C ASN A 46 0.34 14.17 -1.10
N PRO A 47 -0.03 14.25 -2.39
CA PRO A 47 0.07 13.13 -3.32
C PRO A 47 1.49 12.60 -3.49
N GLU A 48 2.45 13.50 -3.50
CA GLU A 48 3.86 13.20 -3.70
C GLU A 48 4.43 12.45 -2.49
N PHE A 49 4.14 12.91 -1.29
CA PHE A 49 4.50 12.21 -0.04
C PHE A 49 3.80 10.86 0.08
N ALA A 50 2.51 10.78 -0.28
CA ALA A 50 1.76 9.53 -0.24
C ALA A 50 2.33 8.49 -1.22
N ALA A 51 2.71 8.91 -2.43
CA ALA A 51 3.35 8.04 -3.42
C ALA A 51 4.75 7.58 -2.93
N ALA A 52 5.57 8.48 -2.41
CA ALA A 52 6.87 8.14 -1.83
C ALA A 52 6.73 7.12 -0.69
N SER A 53 5.75 7.32 0.19
CA SER A 53 5.49 6.39 1.32
C SER A 53 5.03 5.01 0.86
N GLU A 54 4.24 4.94 -0.22
CA GLU A 54 3.84 3.68 -0.84
C GLU A 54 5.06 2.94 -1.41
N ILE A 55 5.92 3.65 -2.15
CA ILE A 55 7.16 3.09 -2.71
C ILE A 55 8.09 2.58 -1.59
N ALA A 56 8.36 3.41 -0.58
CA ALA A 56 9.21 3.01 0.55
C ALA A 56 8.67 1.76 1.26
N ARG A 57 7.35 1.63 1.39
CA ARG A 57 6.69 0.45 1.96
C ARG A 57 6.91 -0.80 1.11
N VAL A 58 6.73 -0.69 -0.21
CA VAL A 58 6.97 -1.80 -1.14
C VAL A 58 8.43 -2.24 -1.13
N LEU A 59 9.38 -1.31 -1.06
CA LEU A 59 10.81 -1.62 -1.02
C LEU A 59 11.23 -2.30 0.29
N ARG A 60 10.52 -2.05 1.39
CA ARG A 60 10.72 -2.78 2.66
C ARG A 60 10.33 -4.26 2.53
N PHE A 61 9.36 -4.59 1.66
CA PHE A 61 8.93 -5.95 1.34
C PHE A 61 8.96 -6.15 -0.19
N PRO A 62 10.14 -6.36 -0.78
CA PRO A 62 10.31 -6.38 -2.25
C PRO A 62 9.45 -7.42 -2.96
N SER A 63 9.12 -8.49 -2.25
CA SER A 63 8.26 -9.56 -2.74
C SER A 63 6.78 -9.19 -2.82
N ALA A 64 6.36 -8.12 -2.16
CA ALA A 64 4.98 -7.66 -2.21
C ALA A 64 4.70 -6.88 -3.50
N ILE A 65 3.52 -7.11 -4.07
CA ILE A 65 2.96 -6.31 -5.16
C ILE A 65 2.32 -5.05 -4.58
N LYS A 66 1.61 -5.21 -3.45
CA LYS A 66 0.90 -4.13 -2.75
C LYS A 66 0.87 -4.41 -1.24
N ILE A 67 0.88 -3.35 -0.44
CA ILE A 67 0.77 -3.42 1.02
C ILE A 67 -0.22 -2.35 1.48
N ASP A 68 -1.35 -2.78 2.01
CA ASP A 68 -2.31 -1.91 2.69
C ASP A 68 -2.16 -2.09 4.20
N VAL A 69 -2.36 -1.02 4.98
CA VAL A 69 -2.07 -1.01 6.41
C VAL A 69 -3.30 -0.58 7.21
N PHE A 70 -3.66 -1.37 8.19
CA PHE A 70 -4.80 -1.17 9.08
C PHE A 70 -4.35 -1.01 10.54
N GLY A 71 -5.28 -0.63 11.41
CA GLY A 71 -5.05 -0.58 12.85
C GLY A 71 -3.90 0.34 13.22
N ARG A 72 -3.76 1.48 12.55
CA ARG A 72 -2.68 2.46 12.76
C ARG A 72 -1.28 1.82 12.63
N GLY A 73 -1.08 1.01 11.61
CA GLY A 73 0.23 0.41 11.31
C GLY A 73 0.49 -0.96 11.95
N ARG A 74 -0.49 -1.60 12.58
CA ARG A 74 -0.29 -2.88 13.30
C ARG A 74 -0.62 -4.10 12.47
N VAL A 75 -1.51 -3.98 11.50
CA VAL A 75 -1.97 -5.05 10.61
C VAL A 75 -1.61 -4.68 9.18
N GLU A 76 -0.99 -5.57 8.47
CA GLU A 76 -0.66 -5.44 7.06
C GLU A 76 -1.48 -6.43 6.24
N LEU A 77 -2.06 -5.96 5.16
CA LEU A 77 -2.61 -6.78 4.09
C LEU A 77 -1.61 -6.75 2.95
N LEU A 78 -0.99 -7.88 2.71
CA LEU A 78 0.14 -8.05 1.80
C LEU A 78 -0.33 -8.85 0.59
N LYS A 79 -0.16 -8.28 -0.60
CA LYS A 79 -0.43 -8.94 -1.87
C LYS A 79 0.89 -9.35 -2.53
N PHE A 80 1.02 -10.61 -2.89
CA PHE A 80 2.24 -11.14 -3.53
C PHE A 80 1.89 -12.27 -4.50
N ARG A 81 2.79 -12.53 -5.44
CA ARG A 81 2.67 -13.66 -6.36
C ARG A 81 3.38 -14.88 -5.78
N LEU A 82 2.72 -16.03 -5.82
CA LEU A 82 3.33 -17.29 -5.39
C LEU A 82 4.44 -17.68 -6.37
N PRO A 83 5.71 -17.85 -5.91
CA PRO A 83 6.81 -18.21 -6.80
C PRO A 83 6.66 -19.64 -7.33
N GLU A 84 7.29 -19.89 -8.45
CA GLU A 84 7.49 -21.25 -8.96
C GLU A 84 8.27 -22.06 -7.92
N ASN A 85 7.91 -23.31 -7.73
CA ASN A 85 8.48 -24.21 -6.68
C ASN A 85 8.23 -23.74 -5.23
N SER A 86 7.19 -22.95 -4.98
CA SER A 86 6.80 -22.60 -3.62
C SER A 86 6.35 -23.83 -2.83
N PRO A 87 6.72 -23.98 -1.56
CA PRO A 87 6.22 -25.05 -0.70
C PRO A 87 4.70 -24.95 -0.43
N LEU A 88 4.04 -23.85 -0.83
CA LEU A 88 2.59 -23.71 -0.77
C LEU A 88 1.86 -24.28 -1.99
N ALA A 89 2.52 -24.42 -3.13
CA ALA A 89 1.88 -25.01 -4.32
C ALA A 89 1.40 -26.43 -4.02
N GLY A 90 0.12 -26.70 -4.32
CA GLY A 90 -0.52 -27.97 -4.00
C GLY A 90 -0.98 -28.15 -2.55
N CYS A 91 -0.75 -27.15 -1.67
CA CYS A 91 -1.25 -27.17 -0.29
C CYS A 91 -2.63 -26.48 -0.19
N ALA A 92 -3.48 -26.96 0.73
CA ALA A 92 -4.71 -26.28 1.07
C ALA A 92 -4.43 -25.13 2.07
N VAL A 93 -5.28 -24.08 2.05
CA VAL A 93 -5.13 -22.91 2.95
C VAL A 93 -5.06 -23.32 4.42
N LYS A 94 -5.88 -24.28 4.87
CA LYS A 94 -5.87 -24.80 6.25
C LYS A 94 -4.51 -25.39 6.68
N GLU A 95 -3.69 -25.82 5.72
CA GLU A 95 -2.39 -26.44 5.99
C GLU A 95 -1.29 -25.40 6.30
N ILE A 96 -1.52 -24.11 5.99
CA ILE A 96 -0.56 -23.03 6.30
C ILE A 96 -0.28 -22.99 7.80
N VAL A 97 -1.33 -23.00 8.63
CA VAL A 97 -1.19 -22.92 10.07
C VAL A 97 -0.49 -24.17 10.62
N THR A 98 -0.84 -25.35 10.12
CA THR A 98 -0.32 -26.63 10.61
C THR A 98 1.10 -26.94 10.12
N LYS A 99 1.40 -26.65 8.84
CA LYS A 99 2.71 -26.94 8.22
C LYS A 99 3.74 -25.84 8.46
N LEU A 100 3.32 -24.57 8.39
CA LEU A 100 4.24 -23.44 8.51
C LEU A 100 4.25 -22.82 9.91
N HIS A 101 3.29 -23.16 10.77
CA HIS A 101 3.15 -22.56 12.11
C HIS A 101 3.22 -21.02 12.06
N CYS A 102 2.53 -20.42 11.08
CA CYS A 102 2.43 -18.99 10.88
C CYS A 102 1.05 -18.48 11.24
N ASP A 103 1.02 -17.38 11.95
CA ASP A 103 -0.21 -16.69 12.35
C ASP A 103 -0.56 -15.64 11.26
N VAL A 104 -1.02 -16.13 10.13
CA VAL A 104 -1.47 -15.35 8.98
C VAL A 104 -2.80 -15.89 8.46
N LEU A 105 -3.60 -15.00 7.88
CA LEU A 105 -4.84 -15.38 7.23
C LEU A 105 -4.76 -15.07 5.73
N VAL A 106 -5.03 -16.07 4.90
CA VAL A 106 -5.21 -15.87 3.47
C VAL A 106 -6.60 -15.31 3.25
N CYS A 107 -6.68 -14.14 2.62
CA CYS A 107 -7.94 -13.45 2.37
C CYS A 107 -8.43 -13.68 0.96
N THR A 108 -7.56 -13.48 -0.04
CA THR A 108 -7.93 -13.64 -1.45
C THR A 108 -6.87 -14.41 -2.21
N VAL A 109 -7.32 -15.12 -3.25
CA VAL A 109 -6.46 -15.72 -4.26
C VAL A 109 -6.97 -15.30 -5.63
N GLU A 110 -6.08 -14.72 -6.44
CA GLU A 110 -6.33 -14.37 -7.84
C GLU A 110 -5.63 -15.40 -8.73
N ARG A 111 -6.39 -16.08 -9.57
CA ARG A 111 -5.92 -17.05 -10.53
C ARG A 111 -6.39 -16.64 -11.92
N GLY A 112 -5.48 -16.11 -12.74
CA GLY A 112 -5.87 -15.44 -13.98
C GLY A 112 -6.79 -14.24 -13.71
N ASP A 113 -7.97 -14.24 -14.31
CA ASP A 113 -9.00 -13.20 -14.12
C ASP A 113 -9.99 -13.50 -12.99
N GLU A 114 -9.93 -14.69 -12.40
CA GLU A 114 -10.80 -15.12 -11.32
C GLU A 114 -10.27 -14.65 -9.96
N VAL A 115 -11.19 -14.27 -9.08
CA VAL A 115 -10.91 -13.83 -7.73
C VAL A 115 -11.72 -14.64 -6.74
N HIS A 116 -11.04 -15.27 -5.79
CA HIS A 116 -11.65 -16.10 -4.76
C HIS A 116 -11.39 -15.49 -3.38
N ILE A 117 -12.42 -15.46 -2.51
CA ILE A 117 -12.20 -15.35 -1.07
C ILE A 117 -11.78 -16.74 -0.60
N ALA A 118 -10.58 -16.83 -0.02
CA ALA A 118 -10.01 -18.13 0.32
C ALA A 118 -10.76 -18.77 1.50
N ASN A 119 -11.19 -20.00 1.32
CA ASN A 119 -11.65 -20.87 2.39
C ASN A 119 -10.56 -21.92 2.73
N GLY A 120 -10.72 -22.65 3.83
CA GLY A 120 -9.71 -23.61 4.29
C GLY A 120 -9.37 -24.72 3.31
N GLU A 121 -10.29 -25.08 2.41
CA GLU A 121 -10.13 -26.18 1.42
C GLU A 121 -9.53 -25.70 0.09
N PHE A 122 -9.36 -24.39 -0.10
CA PHE A 122 -8.77 -23.84 -1.32
C PHE A 122 -7.32 -24.28 -1.48
N VAL A 123 -6.98 -24.87 -2.64
CA VAL A 123 -5.64 -25.37 -2.95
C VAL A 123 -4.89 -24.36 -3.81
N PHE A 124 -3.68 -23.99 -3.39
CA PHE A 124 -2.83 -23.06 -4.13
C PHE A 124 -2.20 -23.69 -5.36
N GLU A 125 -2.05 -22.90 -6.41
CA GLU A 125 -1.28 -23.23 -7.60
C GLU A 125 -0.11 -22.25 -7.78
N GLU A 126 0.86 -22.64 -8.57
CA GLU A 126 1.96 -21.76 -8.95
C GLU A 126 1.43 -20.52 -9.67
N LYS A 127 2.06 -19.36 -9.43
CA LYS A 127 1.70 -18.05 -10.00
C LYS A 127 0.39 -17.45 -9.47
N ASP A 128 -0.32 -18.11 -8.56
CA ASP A 128 -1.45 -17.47 -7.86
C ASP A 128 -0.98 -16.14 -7.23
N VAL A 129 -1.82 -15.13 -7.31
CA VAL A 129 -1.61 -13.88 -6.57
C VAL A 129 -2.43 -13.93 -5.29
N ILE A 130 -1.74 -13.93 -4.16
CA ILE A 130 -2.32 -14.17 -2.85
C ILE A 130 -2.31 -12.87 -2.04
N SER A 131 -3.43 -12.56 -1.38
CA SER A 131 -3.47 -11.51 -0.36
C SER A 131 -3.61 -12.15 1.02
N ILE A 132 -2.68 -11.82 1.91
CA ILE A 132 -2.68 -12.28 3.30
C ILE A 132 -2.83 -11.11 4.26
N VAL A 133 -3.46 -11.36 5.39
CA VAL A 133 -3.45 -10.46 6.55
C VAL A 133 -2.54 -11.03 7.63
N ALA A 134 -1.66 -10.20 8.14
CA ALA A 134 -0.72 -10.54 9.19
C ALA A 134 -0.46 -9.34 10.12
N ALA A 135 -0.05 -9.62 11.38
CA ALA A 135 0.56 -8.58 12.20
C ALA A 135 1.89 -8.14 11.56
N THR A 136 2.15 -6.82 11.51
CA THR A 136 3.32 -6.22 10.85
C THR A 136 4.64 -6.89 11.22
N ARG A 137 4.79 -7.33 12.49
CA ARG A 137 6.00 -8.01 12.96
C ARG A 137 6.12 -9.47 12.51
N LYS A 138 5.01 -10.12 12.09
CA LYS A 138 4.94 -11.54 11.72
C LYS A 138 5.00 -11.79 10.21
N ALA A 139 4.73 -10.78 9.40
CA ALA A 139 4.75 -10.89 7.94
C ALA A 139 6.09 -11.40 7.39
N GLY A 140 7.21 -10.88 7.90
CA GLY A 140 8.54 -11.31 7.50
C GLY A 140 8.88 -12.78 7.84
N GLU A 141 8.31 -13.31 8.92
CA GLU A 141 8.47 -14.73 9.30
C GLU A 141 7.76 -15.64 8.29
N PHE A 142 6.55 -15.27 7.88
CA PHE A 142 5.80 -16.02 6.87
C PHE A 142 6.59 -16.13 5.56
N PHE A 143 7.08 -15.00 5.01
CA PHE A 143 7.84 -15.01 3.75
C PHE A 143 9.11 -15.88 3.84
N ARG A 144 9.83 -15.85 4.98
CA ARG A 144 11.00 -16.73 5.18
C ARG A 144 10.60 -18.20 5.14
N LYS A 145 9.48 -18.59 5.76
CA LYS A 145 9.03 -20.00 5.82
C LYS A 145 8.56 -20.52 4.47
N ILE A 146 7.95 -19.69 3.64
CA ILE A 146 7.60 -20.09 2.27
C ILE A 146 8.78 -20.04 1.30
N LYS A 147 10.02 -19.85 1.83
CA LYS A 147 11.26 -19.72 1.05
C LYS A 147 11.18 -18.62 -0.02
N TYR A 148 10.35 -17.61 0.22
CA TYR A 148 10.35 -16.44 -0.62
C TYR A 148 11.69 -15.73 -0.46
N LYS A 149 12.43 -15.52 -1.56
CA LYS A 149 13.68 -14.77 -1.52
C LYS A 149 13.36 -13.33 -1.09
N MET A 150 13.41 -13.09 0.20
CA MET A 150 13.42 -11.74 0.75
C MET A 150 14.85 -11.21 0.62
N ASN A 151 15.24 -10.81 -0.57
CA ASN A 151 16.41 -9.97 -0.70
C ASN A 151 16.03 -8.64 -0.05
N SER A 152 16.51 -8.40 1.18
CA SER A 152 16.32 -7.07 1.78
C SER A 152 17.01 -6.08 0.87
N VAL A 153 16.26 -5.15 0.32
CA VAL A 153 16.79 -4.04 -0.45
C VAL A 153 17.65 -3.20 0.48
N LYS A 154 18.94 -3.11 0.17
CA LYS A 154 19.90 -2.26 0.89
C LYS A 154 20.27 -1.03 0.07
N ASP A 155 20.34 -1.20 -1.24
CA ASP A 155 20.79 -0.21 -2.20
C ASP A 155 19.67 0.08 -3.19
N VAL A 156 19.30 1.35 -3.34
CA VAL A 156 18.21 1.80 -4.20
C VAL A 156 18.75 2.81 -5.21
N MET A 157 18.49 2.57 -6.49
CA MET A 157 18.70 3.57 -7.54
C MET A 157 17.37 4.24 -7.87
N VAL A 158 17.30 5.54 -7.69
CA VAL A 158 16.13 6.38 -7.97
C VAL A 158 16.43 7.25 -9.19
N VAL A 159 15.57 7.26 -10.17
CA VAL A 159 15.65 8.13 -11.35
C VAL A 159 14.55 9.18 -11.30
N GLY A 160 14.93 10.45 -11.24
CA GLY A 160 14.05 11.62 -11.15
C GLY A 160 14.02 12.24 -9.76
N GLY A 161 14.67 13.38 -9.60
CA GLY A 161 14.80 14.16 -8.38
C GLY A 161 13.65 15.15 -8.12
N GLY A 162 12.44 14.89 -8.66
CA GLY A 162 11.25 15.66 -8.34
C GLY A 162 10.79 15.48 -6.89
N GLU A 163 9.62 16.02 -6.53
CA GLU A 163 9.12 15.97 -5.14
C GLU A 163 8.94 14.54 -4.60
N ILE A 164 8.46 13.61 -5.45
CA ILE A 164 8.34 12.20 -5.03
C ILE A 164 9.72 11.61 -4.73
N GLY A 165 10.72 11.87 -5.60
CA GLY A 165 12.10 11.42 -5.43
C GLY A 165 12.70 11.97 -4.14
N HIS A 166 12.51 13.25 -3.85
CA HIS A 166 12.97 13.91 -2.63
C HIS A 166 12.41 13.22 -1.38
N TYR A 167 11.08 13.13 -1.24
CA TYR A 167 10.44 12.46 -0.09
C TYR A 167 10.82 10.97 0.02
N LEU A 168 11.00 10.30 -1.12
CA LEU A 168 11.40 8.91 -1.14
C LEU A 168 12.82 8.73 -0.57
N CYS A 169 13.77 9.52 -1.04
CA CYS A 169 15.16 9.48 -0.55
C CYS A 169 15.24 9.66 0.97
N GLU A 170 14.54 10.64 1.54
CA GLU A 170 14.46 10.82 2.99
C GLU A 170 13.94 9.58 3.72
N GLN A 171 12.85 8.97 3.21
CA GLN A 171 12.24 7.81 3.87
C GLN A 171 13.12 6.56 3.77
N LEU A 172 13.83 6.37 2.66
CA LEU A 172 14.75 5.25 2.45
C LEU A 172 15.96 5.36 3.36
N ILE A 173 16.59 6.53 3.48
CA ILE A 173 17.71 6.76 4.39
C ILE A 173 17.29 6.51 5.84
N ARG A 174 16.15 7.03 6.27
CA ARG A 174 15.60 6.76 7.63
C ARG A 174 15.33 5.27 7.88
N SER A 175 15.13 4.50 6.81
CA SER A 175 14.95 3.04 6.86
C SER A 175 16.27 2.26 6.79
N GLY A 176 17.41 2.94 6.71
CA GLY A 176 18.76 2.34 6.66
C GLY A 176 19.17 1.82 5.28
N MET A 177 18.53 2.30 4.21
CA MET A 177 18.90 1.96 2.82
C MET A 177 19.83 3.04 2.27
N SER A 178 20.82 2.64 1.44
CA SER A 178 21.64 3.59 0.68
C SER A 178 20.91 3.97 -0.62
N VAL A 179 21.05 5.22 -1.04
CA VAL A 179 20.31 5.76 -2.18
C VAL A 179 21.25 6.44 -3.17
N LYS A 180 21.14 6.08 -4.45
CA LYS A 180 21.70 6.83 -5.58
C LYS A 180 20.53 7.48 -6.32
N LEU A 181 20.55 8.81 -6.41
CA LEU A 181 19.52 9.59 -7.08
C LEU A 181 20.09 10.20 -8.37
N ILE A 182 19.54 9.81 -9.51
CA ILE A 182 19.95 10.33 -10.82
C ILE A 182 18.94 11.42 -11.22
N GLU A 183 19.46 12.61 -11.49
CA GLU A 183 18.68 13.79 -11.92
C GLU A 183 19.43 14.52 -13.04
N LYS A 184 18.69 14.89 -14.08
CA LYS A 184 19.28 15.51 -15.28
C LYS A 184 19.47 17.02 -15.15
N ASP A 185 18.68 17.69 -14.32
CA ASP A 185 18.77 19.15 -14.12
C ASP A 185 19.86 19.47 -13.08
N PRO A 186 20.96 20.14 -13.49
CA PRO A 186 22.04 20.49 -12.55
C PRO A 186 21.58 21.37 -11.39
N ALA A 187 20.68 22.34 -11.64
CA ALA A 187 20.17 23.23 -10.60
C ALA A 187 19.32 22.45 -9.57
N ARG A 188 18.58 21.47 -10.04
CA ARG A 188 17.83 20.56 -9.15
C ARG A 188 18.79 19.67 -8.35
N CYS A 189 19.87 19.18 -8.95
CA CYS A 189 20.90 18.41 -8.23
C CYS A 189 21.52 19.22 -7.08
N GLU A 190 21.88 20.50 -7.31
CA GLU A 190 22.38 21.38 -6.26
C GLU A 190 21.40 21.56 -5.11
N THR A 191 20.11 21.76 -5.43
CA THR A 191 19.04 21.85 -4.42
C THR A 191 18.91 20.55 -3.61
N LEU A 192 18.95 19.39 -4.29
CA LEU A 192 18.85 18.09 -3.64
C LEU A 192 20.05 17.80 -2.74
N CYS A 193 21.27 18.14 -3.16
CA CYS A 193 22.46 18.05 -2.31
C CYS A 193 22.39 18.93 -1.07
N ALA A 194 21.73 20.09 -1.16
CA ALA A 194 21.59 21.01 -0.03
C ALA A 194 20.48 20.59 0.96
N THR A 195 19.50 19.82 0.52
CA THR A 195 18.28 19.52 1.31
C THR A 195 18.18 18.07 1.77
N LEU A 196 18.83 17.13 1.07
CA LEU A 196 18.84 15.73 1.44
C LEU A 196 19.98 15.39 2.40
N ASP A 197 19.81 14.32 3.15
CA ASP A 197 20.83 13.74 4.03
C ASP A 197 22.07 13.28 3.25
N ASP A 198 23.27 13.40 3.84
CA ASP A 198 24.55 12.98 3.25
C ASP A 198 24.60 11.50 2.81
N GLY A 199 23.63 10.70 3.25
CA GLY A 199 23.47 9.29 2.83
C GLY A 199 22.95 9.11 1.40
N VAL A 200 22.52 10.19 0.72
CA VAL A 200 22.03 10.17 -0.67
C VAL A 200 23.12 10.60 -1.63
N ALA A 201 23.56 9.72 -2.52
CA ALA A 201 24.46 10.07 -3.60
C ALA A 201 23.67 10.64 -4.78
N VAL A 202 23.70 11.98 -4.94
CA VAL A 202 23.05 12.67 -6.08
C VAL A 202 24.00 12.66 -7.28
N ILE A 203 23.52 12.13 -8.41
CA ILE A 203 24.27 11.99 -9.67
C ILE A 203 23.58 12.86 -10.71
N ASN A 204 24.32 13.85 -11.26
CA ASN A 204 23.82 14.62 -12.37
C ASN A 204 24.01 13.84 -13.69
N GLY A 205 22.91 13.46 -14.34
CA GLY A 205 22.95 12.71 -15.57
C GLY A 205 21.57 12.45 -16.16
N ASP A 206 21.52 12.27 -17.48
CA ASP A 206 20.30 11.88 -18.18
C ASP A 206 20.19 10.34 -18.20
N ALA A 207 19.20 9.81 -17.51
CA ALA A 207 18.99 8.36 -17.38
C ALA A 207 18.57 7.69 -18.71
N SER A 208 18.22 8.46 -19.75
CA SER A 208 18.01 7.92 -21.10
C SER A 208 19.30 7.40 -21.74
N ASP A 209 20.47 7.88 -21.26
CA ASP A 209 21.76 7.28 -21.55
C ASP A 209 22.02 6.08 -20.63
N GLN A 210 21.94 4.87 -21.19
CA GLN A 210 22.12 3.63 -20.46
C GLN A 210 23.50 3.53 -19.76
N ASN A 211 24.55 4.16 -20.31
CA ASN A 211 25.88 4.14 -19.70
C ASN A 211 25.88 4.81 -18.32
N ILE A 212 25.12 5.90 -18.15
CA ILE A 212 24.99 6.59 -16.86
C ILE A 212 24.42 5.63 -15.78
N LEU A 213 23.42 4.83 -16.14
CA LEU A 213 22.82 3.88 -15.21
C LEU A 213 23.82 2.76 -14.83
N VAL A 214 24.51 2.20 -15.82
CA VAL A 214 25.49 1.13 -15.60
C VAL A 214 26.68 1.64 -14.79
N GLU A 215 27.28 2.77 -15.15
CA GLU A 215 28.39 3.39 -14.44
C GLU A 215 28.00 3.80 -13.01
N SER A 216 26.72 4.15 -12.78
CA SER A 216 26.16 4.41 -11.46
C SER A 216 25.94 3.14 -10.64
N GLY A 217 26.18 1.95 -11.20
CA GLY A 217 26.11 0.66 -10.52
C GLY A 217 24.73 0.02 -10.53
N LEU A 218 23.99 0.14 -11.63
CA LEU A 218 22.69 -0.52 -11.81
C LEU A 218 22.77 -2.03 -11.58
N GLU A 219 23.83 -2.68 -12.06
CA GLU A 219 24.01 -4.14 -11.95
C GLU A 219 24.01 -4.67 -10.51
N GLN A 220 24.40 -3.84 -9.56
CA GLN A 220 24.51 -4.21 -8.14
C GLN A 220 23.39 -3.65 -7.28
N THR A 221 22.44 -2.92 -7.87
CA THR A 221 21.35 -2.32 -7.10
C THR A 221 20.30 -3.35 -6.67
N GLY A 222 19.81 -3.26 -5.44
CA GLY A 222 18.74 -4.12 -4.93
C GLY A 222 17.35 -3.69 -5.41
N ALA A 223 17.18 -2.40 -5.71
CA ALA A 223 15.94 -1.88 -6.29
C ALA A 223 16.18 -0.69 -7.22
N PHE A 224 15.35 -0.60 -8.25
CA PHE A 224 15.31 0.49 -9.22
C PHE A 224 13.95 1.19 -9.21
N VAL A 225 13.93 2.52 -9.12
CA VAL A 225 12.71 3.30 -9.02
C VAL A 225 12.70 4.40 -10.09
N ALA A 226 11.80 4.29 -11.08
CA ALA A 226 11.65 5.26 -12.16
C ALA A 226 10.55 6.27 -11.83
N LEU A 227 10.92 7.54 -11.64
CA LEU A 227 10.04 8.65 -11.20
C LEU A 227 10.09 9.87 -12.12
N THR A 228 10.55 9.74 -13.35
CA THR A 228 10.54 10.85 -14.30
C THR A 228 9.12 11.35 -14.58
N ASN A 229 8.98 12.47 -15.28
CA ASN A 229 7.65 12.98 -15.65
C ASN A 229 7.07 12.33 -16.92
N LEU A 230 7.81 11.43 -17.57
CA LEU A 230 7.44 10.73 -18.80
C LEU A 230 7.12 9.26 -18.48
N ASP A 231 5.87 8.88 -18.63
CA ASP A 231 5.41 7.51 -18.29
C ASP A 231 6.10 6.46 -19.18
N GLU A 232 6.25 6.75 -20.46
CA GLU A 232 6.90 5.89 -21.45
C GLU A 232 8.38 5.69 -21.12
N GLU A 233 9.07 6.74 -20.69
CA GLU A 233 10.46 6.68 -20.24
C GLU A 233 10.59 5.82 -18.97
N ASN A 234 9.71 6.03 -17.99
CA ASN A 234 9.71 5.23 -16.77
C ASN A 234 9.52 3.74 -17.06
N ILE A 235 8.65 3.38 -18.02
CA ILE A 235 8.45 1.99 -18.46
C ILE A 235 9.72 1.43 -19.08
N LEU A 236 10.33 2.15 -20.03
CA LEU A 236 11.55 1.70 -20.72
C LEU A 236 12.72 1.56 -19.75
N LEU A 237 12.91 2.50 -18.85
CA LEU A 237 13.94 2.46 -17.82
C LEU A 237 13.78 1.24 -16.90
N SER A 238 12.54 0.95 -16.48
CA SER A 238 12.26 -0.20 -15.64
C SER A 238 12.49 -1.54 -16.35
N LEU A 239 12.10 -1.64 -17.63
CA LEU A 239 12.35 -2.83 -18.45
C LEU A 239 13.86 -3.00 -18.71
N PHE A 240 14.59 -1.92 -18.95
CA PHE A 240 16.04 -1.95 -19.09
C PHE A 240 16.70 -2.42 -17.79
N ALA A 241 16.33 -1.86 -16.64
CA ALA A 241 16.87 -2.28 -15.36
C ALA A 241 16.65 -3.79 -15.11
N LYS A 242 15.47 -4.32 -15.41
CA LYS A 242 15.19 -5.77 -15.31
C LYS A 242 16.00 -6.63 -16.28
N SER A 243 16.41 -6.09 -17.41
CA SER A 243 17.26 -6.82 -18.37
C SER A 243 18.71 -6.92 -17.90
N VAL A 244 19.14 -5.99 -17.02
CA VAL A 244 20.52 -5.88 -16.54
C VAL A 244 20.70 -6.53 -15.17
N CYS A 245 19.71 -6.44 -14.27
CA CYS A 245 19.80 -6.96 -12.92
C CYS A 245 18.48 -7.60 -12.43
N ASP A 246 18.60 -8.52 -11.47
CA ASP A 246 17.46 -9.11 -10.75
C ASP A 246 17.06 -8.19 -9.58
N CYS A 247 16.76 -6.94 -9.89
CA CYS A 247 16.39 -5.93 -8.91
C CYS A 247 14.87 -5.71 -8.85
N LYS A 248 14.36 -5.26 -7.70
CA LYS A 248 12.96 -4.88 -7.58
C LYS A 248 12.72 -3.57 -8.34
N CYS A 249 11.85 -3.59 -9.37
CA CYS A 249 11.50 -2.42 -10.13
C CYS A 249 10.19 -1.76 -9.65
N VAL A 250 10.23 -0.45 -9.47
CA VAL A 250 9.04 0.38 -9.20
C VAL A 250 8.91 1.46 -10.27
N THR A 251 7.78 1.49 -10.95
CA THR A 251 7.54 2.35 -12.10
C THR A 251 6.41 3.32 -11.83
N LYS A 252 6.68 4.63 -11.89
CA LYS A 252 5.63 5.66 -11.81
C LYS A 252 4.92 5.79 -13.16
N ILE A 253 3.58 5.71 -13.15
CA ILE A 253 2.73 5.91 -14.32
C ILE A 253 1.58 6.83 -13.94
N ASN A 254 1.46 7.97 -14.61
CA ASN A 254 0.42 8.97 -14.34
C ASN A 254 -0.84 8.80 -15.20
N ARG A 255 -0.72 8.17 -16.38
CA ARG A 255 -1.82 7.99 -17.35
C ARG A 255 -2.41 6.59 -17.23
N ILE A 256 -3.70 6.51 -16.98
CA ILE A 256 -4.42 5.25 -16.76
C ILE A 256 -4.99 4.67 -18.09
N GLY A 257 -4.80 5.37 -19.22
CA GLY A 257 -5.46 5.02 -20.49
C GLY A 257 -4.97 3.73 -21.18
N PHE A 258 -3.86 3.12 -20.73
CA PHE A 258 -3.25 1.94 -21.33
C PHE A 258 -3.14 0.76 -20.36
N ASP A 259 -3.99 0.68 -19.33
CA ASP A 259 -3.93 -0.36 -18.29
C ASP A 259 -3.85 -1.78 -18.89
N ASN A 260 -4.62 -2.07 -19.95
CA ASN A 260 -4.63 -3.36 -20.62
C ASN A 260 -3.30 -3.73 -21.32
N VAL A 261 -2.50 -2.73 -21.71
CA VAL A 261 -1.17 -2.94 -22.31
C VAL A 261 -0.14 -3.05 -21.19
N ILE A 262 -0.19 -2.13 -20.24
CA ILE A 262 0.74 -2.05 -19.11
C ILE A 262 0.69 -3.32 -18.27
N SER A 263 -0.51 -3.89 -18.05
CA SER A 263 -0.68 -5.14 -17.28
C SER A 263 -0.05 -6.38 -17.95
N LYS A 264 0.26 -6.31 -19.26
CA LYS A 264 0.95 -7.37 -20.00
C LYS A 264 2.47 -7.18 -20.01
N LEU A 265 2.96 -6.02 -19.60
CA LEU A 265 4.38 -5.78 -19.45
C LEU A 265 4.85 -6.42 -18.12
N ASP A 266 6.06 -6.95 -18.14
CA ASP A 266 6.67 -7.54 -16.95
C ASP A 266 7.22 -6.45 -16.00
N LEU A 267 6.32 -5.63 -15.46
CA LEU A 267 6.62 -4.61 -14.46
C LEU A 267 6.24 -5.13 -13.07
N ASP A 268 7.14 -4.99 -12.09
CA ASP A 268 6.92 -5.56 -10.76
C ASP A 268 5.90 -4.77 -9.94
N THR A 269 6.09 -3.46 -9.87
CA THR A 269 5.21 -2.56 -9.12
C THR A 269 4.98 -1.28 -9.88
N ILE A 270 3.72 -0.93 -10.04
CA ILE A 270 3.29 0.31 -10.68
C ILE A 270 2.72 1.24 -9.62
N ILE A 271 3.22 2.46 -9.59
CA ILE A 271 2.74 3.53 -8.69
C ILE A 271 2.05 4.60 -9.51
N ASN A 272 0.79 4.86 -9.16
CA ASN A 272 0.00 5.95 -9.74
C ASN A 272 -0.39 6.95 -8.64
N PRO A 273 0.25 8.12 -8.56
CA PRO A 273 -0.03 9.11 -7.51
C PRO A 273 -1.47 9.63 -7.51
N LYS A 274 -2.10 9.70 -8.69
CA LYS A 274 -3.50 10.13 -8.82
C LYS A 274 -4.46 9.11 -8.20
N SER A 275 -4.22 7.81 -8.45
CA SER A 275 -5.03 6.74 -7.87
C SER A 275 -4.86 6.70 -6.35
N ILE A 276 -3.64 6.83 -5.82
CA ILE A 276 -3.37 6.89 -4.38
C ILE A 276 -4.13 8.05 -3.74
N THR A 277 -4.10 9.22 -4.37
CA THR A 277 -4.84 10.41 -3.92
C THR A 277 -6.34 10.18 -3.92
N SER A 278 -6.88 9.65 -5.02
CA SER A 278 -8.30 9.33 -5.16
C SER A 278 -8.76 8.35 -4.10
N ASP A 279 -8.03 7.25 -3.90
CA ASP A 279 -8.35 6.25 -2.87
C ASP A 279 -8.32 6.85 -1.46
N THR A 280 -7.39 7.78 -1.20
CA THR A 280 -7.29 8.47 0.08
C THR A 280 -8.50 9.39 0.33
N ILE A 281 -8.93 10.14 -0.70
CA ILE A 281 -10.11 11.00 -0.62
C ILE A 281 -11.39 10.17 -0.45
N VAL A 282 -11.54 9.10 -1.23
CA VAL A 282 -12.71 8.20 -1.15
C VAL A 282 -12.81 7.57 0.23
N ARG A 283 -11.69 7.08 0.79
CA ARG A 283 -11.65 6.56 2.17
C ARG A 283 -12.15 7.59 3.17
N TYR A 284 -11.63 8.81 3.09
CA TYR A 284 -12.04 9.89 3.99
C TYR A 284 -13.53 10.21 3.86
N VAL A 285 -14.05 10.36 2.64
CA VAL A 285 -15.48 10.67 2.40
C VAL A 285 -16.38 9.53 2.90
N ARG A 286 -16.00 8.29 2.68
CA ARG A 286 -16.75 7.12 3.18
C ARG A 286 -16.73 7.08 4.71
N ALA A 287 -15.58 7.28 5.34
CA ALA A 287 -15.47 7.36 6.80
C ALA A 287 -16.37 8.47 7.38
N MET A 288 -16.44 9.62 6.72
CA MET A 288 -17.32 10.71 7.14
C MET A 288 -18.81 10.42 6.93
N SER A 289 -19.17 9.80 5.82
CA SER A 289 -20.55 9.38 5.56
C SER A 289 -21.01 8.35 6.60
N SER A 290 -20.06 7.55 7.08
CA SER A 290 -20.25 6.54 8.10
C SER A 290 -20.38 7.12 9.52
N SER A 291 -19.81 8.31 9.80
CA SER A 291 -19.91 8.95 11.13
C SER A 291 -21.33 9.36 11.53
N ARG A 292 -22.31 9.31 10.61
CA ARG A 292 -23.75 9.51 10.88
C ARG A 292 -24.49 8.20 11.23
N GLY A 293 -23.80 7.16 11.76
CA GLY A 293 -24.40 5.88 12.15
C GLY A 293 -23.60 4.64 11.71
N SER A 294 -22.41 4.80 11.19
CA SER A 294 -21.53 3.70 10.81
C SER A 294 -20.27 3.67 11.68
N ASN A 295 -19.76 2.48 11.90
CA ASN A 295 -18.58 2.21 12.73
C ASN A 295 -17.31 2.01 11.87
N MET A 296 -17.32 2.36 10.56
CA MET A 296 -16.18 2.17 9.66
C MET A 296 -15.11 3.26 9.88
N GLU A 297 -13.85 2.86 10.05
CA GLU A 297 -12.70 3.76 10.14
C GLU A 297 -11.89 3.82 8.84
N THR A 298 -11.63 2.69 8.20
CA THR A 298 -10.76 2.62 7.03
C THR A 298 -11.31 1.67 5.99
N LEU A 299 -11.10 2.00 4.71
CA LEU A 299 -11.50 1.16 3.59
C LEU A 299 -10.40 1.15 2.52
N TYR A 300 -10.03 -0.04 2.04
CA TYR A 300 -9.09 -0.24 0.95
C TYR A 300 -9.69 -1.08 -0.17
N ASN A 301 -9.39 -0.71 -1.41
CA ASN A 301 -9.60 -1.59 -2.55
C ASN A 301 -8.44 -2.59 -2.62
N VAL A 302 -8.67 -3.81 -2.20
CA VAL A 302 -7.70 -4.92 -2.29
C VAL A 302 -7.51 -5.30 -3.75
N ILE A 303 -8.63 -5.50 -4.45
CA ILE A 303 -8.69 -5.74 -5.88
C ILE A 303 -9.72 -4.77 -6.45
N LYS A 304 -9.27 -3.86 -7.32
CA LYS A 304 -10.08 -2.76 -7.84
C LYS A 304 -11.44 -3.26 -8.38
N GLY A 305 -12.51 -2.77 -7.77
CA GLY A 305 -13.89 -3.09 -8.15
C GLY A 305 -14.34 -4.54 -7.89
N LYS A 306 -13.52 -5.38 -7.23
CA LYS A 306 -13.85 -6.79 -6.97
C LYS A 306 -13.81 -7.16 -5.49
N VAL A 307 -12.86 -6.60 -4.72
CA VAL A 307 -12.69 -6.92 -3.29
C VAL A 307 -12.30 -5.67 -2.51
N GLU A 308 -12.99 -5.44 -1.42
CA GLU A 308 -12.69 -4.37 -0.45
C GLU A 308 -12.25 -4.97 0.89
N ALA A 309 -11.40 -4.24 1.61
CA ALA A 309 -11.07 -4.50 3.01
C ALA A 309 -11.46 -3.28 3.83
N ALA A 310 -12.31 -3.45 4.82
CA ALA A 310 -12.83 -2.39 5.66
C ALA A 310 -12.48 -2.62 7.14
N GLU A 311 -12.12 -1.56 7.85
CA GLU A 311 -11.90 -1.56 9.29
C GLU A 311 -13.10 -0.93 9.99
N PHE A 312 -13.69 -1.66 10.94
CA PHE A 312 -14.80 -1.22 11.75
C PHE A 312 -14.42 -1.17 13.22
N ILE A 313 -14.83 -0.13 13.93
CA ILE A 313 -14.74 -0.10 15.40
C ILE A 313 -16.09 -0.50 15.97
N ILE A 314 -16.07 -1.48 16.84
CA ILE A 314 -17.28 -1.93 17.56
C ILE A 314 -17.55 -0.95 18.71
N LYS A 315 -18.54 -0.07 18.54
CA LYS A 315 -18.86 1.00 19.52
C LYS A 315 -20.09 0.72 20.35
N GLU A 316 -21.04 -0.01 19.82
CA GLU A 316 -22.36 -0.21 20.39
C GLU A 316 -22.71 -1.70 20.37
N ASP A 317 -23.70 -2.09 21.15
CA ASP A 317 -24.25 -3.43 21.14
C ASP A 317 -24.81 -3.78 19.76
N SER A 318 -24.46 -4.93 19.26
CA SER A 318 -24.73 -5.35 17.88
C SER A 318 -24.93 -6.87 17.84
N PRO A 319 -25.75 -7.41 16.95
CA PRO A 319 -25.98 -8.86 16.86
C PRO A 319 -24.74 -9.68 16.55
N VAL A 320 -23.60 -9.06 16.22
CA VAL A 320 -22.33 -9.76 15.97
C VAL A 320 -21.43 -9.86 17.22
N ILE A 321 -21.83 -9.26 18.35
CA ILE A 321 -21.03 -9.20 19.58
C ILE A 321 -21.24 -10.44 20.42
N ASP A 322 -20.15 -10.93 21.03
CA ASP A 322 -20.13 -12.09 21.93
C ASP A 322 -20.68 -13.40 21.34
N VAL A 323 -20.86 -13.43 20.01
CA VAL A 323 -21.23 -14.63 19.27
C VAL A 323 -19.98 -15.22 18.61
N PRO A 324 -19.68 -16.53 18.79
CA PRO A 324 -18.57 -17.16 18.06
C PRO A 324 -18.72 -16.97 16.55
N LEU A 325 -17.62 -16.65 15.86
CA LEU A 325 -17.64 -16.36 14.43
C LEU A 325 -18.19 -17.52 13.60
N MET A 326 -18.02 -18.75 14.07
CA MET A 326 -18.57 -19.96 13.42
C MET A 326 -20.09 -20.06 13.51
N GLU A 327 -20.72 -19.37 14.46
CA GLU A 327 -22.17 -19.34 14.69
C GLU A 327 -22.85 -18.14 14.01
N LEU A 328 -22.06 -17.15 13.56
CA LEU A 328 -22.58 -16.03 12.80
C LEU A 328 -22.95 -16.48 11.37
N ASP A 329 -24.18 -16.18 10.94
CA ASP A 329 -24.63 -16.42 9.57
C ASP A 329 -24.06 -15.34 8.64
N LEU A 330 -22.74 -15.44 8.37
CA LEU A 330 -22.04 -14.50 7.51
C LEU A 330 -22.56 -14.60 6.08
N LYS A 331 -22.62 -13.46 5.40
CA LYS A 331 -22.86 -13.42 3.96
C LYS A 331 -21.75 -14.16 3.19
N PRO A 332 -22.07 -14.72 2.02
CA PRO A 332 -21.05 -15.32 1.17
C PRO A 332 -19.99 -14.28 0.79
N ASP A 333 -18.77 -14.75 0.60
CA ASP A 333 -17.61 -13.91 0.22
C ASP A 333 -17.28 -12.79 1.22
N VAL A 334 -17.57 -12.98 2.50
CA VAL A 334 -17.20 -12.12 3.61
C VAL A 334 -16.27 -12.89 4.55
N LEU A 335 -15.16 -12.27 4.95
CA LEU A 335 -14.16 -12.85 5.83
C LEU A 335 -13.77 -11.86 6.94
N VAL A 336 -13.84 -12.28 8.20
CA VAL A 336 -13.25 -11.53 9.32
C VAL A 336 -11.75 -11.79 9.31
N ALA A 337 -10.96 -10.80 8.90
CA ALA A 337 -9.55 -10.99 8.58
C ALA A 337 -8.62 -10.74 9.78
N ALA A 338 -8.93 -9.79 10.65
CA ALA A 338 -8.21 -9.56 11.89
C ALA A 338 -9.08 -8.85 12.92
N ILE A 339 -8.75 -9.06 14.19
CA ILE A 339 -9.32 -8.35 15.33
C ILE A 339 -8.18 -7.67 16.09
N LEU A 340 -8.32 -6.37 16.33
CA LEU A 340 -7.42 -5.61 17.20
C LEU A 340 -8.13 -5.33 18.51
N ARG A 341 -7.69 -6.00 19.57
CA ARG A 341 -8.20 -5.88 20.94
C ARG A 341 -7.05 -5.46 21.85
N ASP A 342 -7.23 -4.42 22.67
CA ASP A 342 -6.22 -3.94 23.63
C ASP A 342 -4.83 -3.75 23.02
N LYS A 343 -4.77 -3.19 21.81
CA LYS A 343 -3.53 -3.02 21.04
C LYS A 343 -2.87 -4.32 20.55
N LYS A 344 -3.45 -5.49 20.78
CA LYS A 344 -2.98 -6.77 20.25
C LYS A 344 -3.71 -7.11 18.95
N VAL A 345 -2.97 -7.68 18.02
CA VAL A 345 -3.53 -8.20 16.77
C VAL A 345 -3.82 -9.69 16.95
N MET A 346 -5.03 -10.09 16.64
CA MET A 346 -5.46 -11.49 16.61
C MET A 346 -5.91 -11.85 15.21
N ILE A 347 -5.45 -12.99 14.71
CA ILE A 347 -6.01 -13.63 13.52
C ILE A 347 -7.15 -14.52 14.01
N PRO A 348 -8.42 -14.15 13.73
CA PRO A 348 -9.56 -14.81 14.36
C PRO A 348 -9.76 -16.23 13.86
N ARG A 349 -10.28 -17.06 14.75
CA ARG A 349 -10.73 -18.44 14.47
C ARG A 349 -12.21 -18.57 14.74
N GLY A 350 -12.83 -19.66 14.31
CA GLY A 350 -14.27 -19.88 14.46
C GLY A 350 -14.82 -19.71 15.89
N HIS A 351 -14.03 -20.02 16.90
CA HIS A 351 -14.46 -19.90 18.33
C HIS A 351 -14.26 -18.49 18.91
N ASP A 352 -13.56 -17.59 18.20
CA ASP A 352 -13.39 -16.21 18.67
C ASP A 352 -14.68 -15.42 18.44
N SER A 353 -14.92 -14.43 19.29
CA SER A 353 -16.07 -13.52 19.21
C SER A 353 -15.60 -12.06 19.14
N LEU A 354 -16.43 -11.19 18.58
CA LEU A 354 -16.23 -9.76 18.55
C LEU A 354 -16.71 -9.13 19.85
N GLN A 355 -16.02 -8.09 20.33
CA GLN A 355 -16.34 -7.39 21.58
C GLN A 355 -16.40 -5.88 21.36
N ILE A 356 -17.10 -5.18 22.22
CA ILE A 356 -17.12 -3.71 22.22
C ILE A 356 -15.69 -3.20 22.42
N GLY A 357 -15.28 -2.23 21.60
CA GLY A 357 -13.93 -1.67 21.59
C GLY A 357 -12.96 -2.33 20.60
N ASP A 358 -13.34 -3.48 20.01
CA ASP A 358 -12.53 -4.10 18.97
C ASP A 358 -12.47 -3.25 17.69
N ALA A 359 -11.29 -3.19 17.05
CA ALA A 359 -11.18 -2.82 15.67
C ALA A 359 -11.13 -4.09 14.82
N VAL A 360 -12.08 -4.25 13.92
CA VAL A 360 -12.28 -5.48 13.13
C VAL A 360 -12.04 -5.20 11.66
N ILE A 361 -11.18 -6.00 11.03
CA ILE A 361 -10.88 -5.91 9.60
C ILE A 361 -11.70 -6.96 8.87
N ILE A 362 -12.54 -6.53 7.96
CA ILE A 362 -13.40 -7.36 7.12
C ILE A 362 -12.90 -7.31 5.68
N VAL A 363 -12.68 -8.46 5.06
CA VAL A 363 -12.40 -8.57 3.63
C VAL A 363 -13.63 -9.14 2.94
N SER A 364 -14.09 -8.48 1.87
CA SER A 364 -15.34 -8.85 1.21
C SER A 364 -15.32 -8.58 -0.29
N ARG A 365 -15.97 -9.45 -1.07
CA ARG A 365 -16.38 -9.16 -2.46
C ARG A 365 -17.63 -8.30 -2.55
N GLN A 366 -18.36 -8.16 -1.45
CA GLN A 366 -19.48 -7.23 -1.38
C GLN A 366 -18.93 -5.81 -1.21
N ILE A 367 -19.09 -4.99 -2.25
CA ILE A 367 -18.59 -3.62 -2.28
C ILE A 367 -19.59 -2.71 -1.57
N GLY A 368 -19.07 -1.80 -0.72
CA GLY A 368 -19.87 -0.76 -0.09
C GLY A 368 -20.48 -1.14 1.25
N LEU A 369 -19.86 -2.05 2.01
CA LEU A 369 -20.20 -2.26 3.42
C LEU A 369 -20.15 -0.92 4.16
N ARG A 370 -21.16 -0.63 4.97
CA ARG A 370 -21.27 0.64 5.75
C ARG A 370 -21.24 0.40 7.25
N ASN A 371 -21.72 -0.74 7.69
CA ASN A 371 -21.76 -1.12 9.09
C ASN A 371 -21.25 -2.54 9.27
N ILE A 372 -20.78 -2.85 10.49
CA ILE A 372 -20.36 -4.22 10.82
C ILE A 372 -21.51 -5.22 10.68
N THR A 373 -22.75 -4.80 10.92
CA THR A 373 -23.94 -5.63 10.73
C THR A 373 -24.21 -6.02 9.27
N ASP A 374 -23.61 -5.32 8.31
CA ASP A 374 -23.76 -5.66 6.89
C ASP A 374 -23.08 -6.99 6.52
N ILE A 375 -22.26 -7.57 7.42
CA ILE A 375 -21.58 -8.85 7.18
C ILE A 375 -22.48 -10.07 7.37
N ILE A 376 -23.58 -9.94 8.11
CA ILE A 376 -24.55 -11.03 8.36
C ILE A 376 -25.70 -10.98 7.37
N LYS A 377 -26.34 -12.16 7.16
CA LYS A 377 -27.54 -12.29 6.27
C LYS A 377 -28.76 -11.60 6.84
#